data_890eaaa3beccbe630e4b49cb9b94b7bd
#
_entry.id   890eaaa3beccbe630e4b49cb9b94b7bd
#
_cell.length_a   1.000
_cell.length_b   1.000
_cell.length_c   1.000
_cell.angle_alpha   90.00
_cell.angle_beta   90.00
_cell.angle_gamma   90.00
#
_symmetry.space_group_name_H-M   'P 1'
#
loop_
_entity.id
_entity.type
_entity.pdbx_description
1 polymer ?
#
loop_
_entity_poly.entity_id
_entity_poly.type
_entity_poly.pdbx_seq_one_letter_code
_entity_poly.pdbx_strand_id
1 'polypeptide(L)'
;MPGKRQYKVAEVLQQLAEEHSSVSEDFEEYPTLIEAAESALANDEAAGADVVLLPPSIVDALSDEEAIDDNDMMPSSLPLDVSGRVAVLVHGNNSNGEEPTSKNTSRGQKRQKLDTPQPKWANRLAYSEDIPSENVGNLLDKEPQLKDMTPFDLISRYFDAQLKTMIVEESIRYARQKNNMNFELDVGDVDIFLCIILLSGYHSLPRERLYWNRDEDVCIPFVATHMSRNRFMEIKKYVHLADNDTTVANDKLYKVRSYITELNTRFQQFGVFNKFLSIDEEMVPYYGHHSAKMYLRGKPIRFGFKLWVLASDSGYPYNVEVYCGKSANPENQSEHGLGHRVVTSLLECVTNPVCHEVYFDNFFTSHSLLSSLRAMNVKATGTVRENRLKGCPLMETKVMKKKERGFYESKCDGQVIAVKWNDNQCVSVATNFGSIQPVGKAKRWSASKKCSVEIPQPSVIRDYNLHMGGVDILDRFMATYRPMVRSKKWWWPLFTNGINMAVVAAWRVHVQVRLYLEPYLVAQ
;
A
#
# COMPACT_ATOMS: atom_id res chain seq x y z
N MET A 1 -16.96 11.24 45.25
CA MET A 1 -17.13 11.48 43.81
C MET A 1 -15.78 11.22 43.15
N PRO A 2 -15.60 10.23 42.30
CA PRO A 2 -14.34 10.06 41.58
C PRO A 2 -14.26 11.13 40.49
N GLY A 3 -13.12 11.84 40.44
CA GLY A 3 -12.87 12.92 39.48
C GLY A 3 -12.89 12.38 38.04
N LYS A 4 -13.62 13.07 37.16
CA LYS A 4 -13.60 12.84 35.73
C LYS A 4 -12.16 13.04 35.24
N ARG A 5 -11.51 11.96 34.79
CA ARG A 5 -10.24 12.06 34.06
C ARG A 5 -10.54 12.72 32.70
N GLN A 6 -9.94 13.87 32.47
CA GLN A 6 -9.89 14.48 31.13
C GLN A 6 -8.80 13.76 30.35
N TYR A 7 -9.18 13.00 29.34
CA TYR A 7 -8.25 12.40 28.38
C TYR A 7 -8.00 13.39 27.23
N LYS A 8 -6.76 13.50 26.77
CA LYS A 8 -6.46 14.20 25.52
C LYS A 8 -6.97 13.34 24.36
N VAL A 9 -7.47 13.97 23.31
CA VAL A 9 -8.03 13.29 22.13
C VAL A 9 -7.07 12.18 21.59
N ALA A 10 -5.77 12.43 21.64
CA ALA A 10 -4.76 11.43 21.25
C ALA A 10 -4.74 10.17 22.17
N GLU A 11 -4.98 10.32 23.46
CA GLU A 11 -5.01 9.22 24.42
C GLU A 11 -6.27 8.38 24.25
N VAL A 12 -7.40 9.03 23.93
CA VAL A 12 -8.67 8.35 23.61
C VAL A 12 -8.55 7.56 22.33
N LEU A 13 -7.95 8.15 21.28
CA LEU A 13 -7.72 7.48 20.00
C LEU A 13 -6.73 6.31 20.13
N GLN A 14 -5.78 6.37 21.03
CA GLN A 14 -4.83 5.28 21.30
C GLN A 14 -5.48 4.16 22.11
N GLN A 15 -6.30 4.47 23.10
CA GLN A 15 -7.06 3.49 23.89
C GLN A 15 -8.13 2.78 23.06
N LEU A 16 -8.86 3.48 22.19
CA LEU A 16 -9.86 2.91 21.27
C LEU A 16 -9.22 2.02 20.18
N ALA A 17 -7.91 2.15 19.94
CA ALA A 17 -7.18 1.37 18.95
C ALA A 17 -6.70 0.00 19.47
N GLU A 18 -6.66 -0.23 20.77
CA GLU A 18 -6.12 -1.44 21.39
C GLU A 18 -7.16 -2.54 21.66
N GLU A 19 -8.47 -2.25 21.60
CA GLU A 19 -9.54 -3.21 21.91
C GLU A 19 -10.48 -3.49 20.72
N HIS A 20 -10.37 -4.70 20.18
CA HIS A 20 -11.35 -5.63 19.58
C HIS A 20 -11.93 -5.52 18.17
N SER A 21 -12.06 -6.74 17.64
CA SER A 21 -12.62 -7.17 16.36
C SER A 21 -14.12 -7.47 16.44
N SER A 22 -14.77 -7.22 15.29
CA SER A 22 -16.10 -7.67 14.84
C SER A 22 -17.33 -7.08 15.53
N VAL A 23 -18.14 -6.30 14.81
CA VAL A 23 -19.63 -6.30 14.83
C VAL A 23 -20.21 -5.32 13.78
N SER A 24 -21.49 -5.47 13.43
CA SER A 24 -22.35 -4.81 12.44
C SER A 24 -22.29 -3.26 12.45
N GLU A 25 -22.29 -2.70 11.24
CA GLU A 25 -21.99 -1.30 10.97
C GLU A 25 -23.25 -0.43 11.01
N ASP A 26 -23.52 0.20 12.15
CA ASP A 26 -24.33 1.43 12.21
C ASP A 26 -23.36 2.60 12.43
N PHE A 27 -23.28 3.52 11.44
CA PHE A 27 -22.41 4.69 11.50
C PHE A 27 -23.22 5.93 11.87
N GLU A 28 -22.86 6.60 12.96
CA GLU A 28 -23.30 7.98 13.21
C GLU A 28 -22.24 8.97 12.74
N GLU A 29 -22.64 9.95 11.92
CA GLU A 29 -21.75 10.98 11.35
C GLU A 29 -21.72 12.24 12.21
N TYR A 30 -20.51 12.74 12.49
CA TYR A 30 -20.28 13.97 13.28
C TYR A 30 -19.50 15.00 12.47
N PRO A 31 -19.78 16.31 12.65
CA PRO A 31 -19.08 17.37 11.93
C PRO A 31 -17.63 17.59 12.39
N THR A 32 -17.30 17.24 13.64
CA THR A 32 -15.95 17.41 14.17
C THR A 32 -15.43 16.17 14.90
N LEU A 33 -14.10 16.01 14.97
CA LEU A 33 -13.45 14.94 15.71
C LEU A 33 -13.75 15.01 17.23
N ILE A 34 -13.92 16.22 17.76
CA ILE A 34 -14.21 16.45 19.17
C ILE A 34 -15.61 15.94 19.50
N GLU A 35 -16.61 16.30 18.70
CA GLU A 35 -18.00 15.83 18.90
C GLU A 35 -18.11 14.30 18.77
N ALA A 36 -17.39 13.71 17.81
CA ALA A 36 -17.32 12.26 17.66
C ALA A 36 -16.70 11.58 18.89
N ALA A 37 -15.60 12.14 19.41
CA ALA A 37 -14.95 11.61 20.60
C ALA A 37 -15.80 11.77 21.87
N GLU A 38 -16.50 12.90 22.02
CA GLU A 38 -17.43 13.15 23.14
C GLU A 38 -18.63 12.20 23.10
N SER A 39 -19.20 11.95 21.92
CA SER A 39 -20.27 10.97 21.74
C SER A 39 -19.81 9.54 22.06
N ALA A 40 -18.61 9.16 21.59
CA ALA A 40 -18.03 7.85 21.87
C ALA A 40 -17.81 7.63 23.39
N LEU A 41 -17.42 8.70 24.12
CA LEU A 41 -17.19 8.64 25.56
C LEU A 41 -18.47 8.73 26.39
N ALA A 42 -19.57 9.24 25.84
CA ALA A 42 -20.87 9.39 26.53
C ALA A 42 -21.68 8.09 26.54
N ASN A 43 -21.29 7.08 25.78
CA ASN A 43 -22.00 5.82 25.66
C ASN A 43 -21.49 4.81 26.69
N ASP A 44 -22.08 4.80 27.90
CA ASP A 44 -21.69 3.94 29.03
C ASP A 44 -21.97 2.44 28.81
N GLU A 45 -22.72 2.04 27.76
CA GLU A 45 -23.06 0.65 27.43
C GLU A 45 -22.17 0.05 26.34
N ALA A 46 -21.30 0.84 25.71
CA ALA A 46 -20.46 0.38 24.62
C ALA A 46 -19.20 -0.33 25.13
N ALA A 47 -18.90 -1.51 24.61
CA ALA A 47 -17.65 -2.23 24.89
C ALA A 47 -16.42 -1.56 24.25
N GLY A 48 -16.63 -0.62 23.34
CA GLY A 48 -15.64 0.20 22.65
C GLY A 48 -16.28 1.00 21.51
N ALA A 49 -15.62 2.05 21.07
CA ALA A 49 -16.03 2.84 19.90
C ALA A 49 -14.83 3.23 19.05
N ASP A 50 -14.95 3.09 17.72
CA ASP A 50 -13.96 3.56 16.75
C ASP A 50 -14.42 4.88 16.14
N VAL A 51 -13.57 5.89 16.19
CA VAL A 51 -13.79 7.16 15.50
C VAL A 51 -13.15 7.09 14.12
N VAL A 52 -13.97 7.16 13.07
CA VAL A 52 -13.54 7.00 11.68
C VAL A 52 -13.65 8.32 10.94
N LEU A 53 -12.56 8.77 10.33
CA LEU A 53 -12.57 9.94 9.48
C LEU A 53 -12.94 9.56 8.05
N LEU A 54 -14.10 10.01 7.59
CA LEU A 54 -14.58 9.77 6.24
C LEU A 54 -13.98 10.79 5.26
N PRO A 55 -13.61 10.37 4.03
CA PRO A 55 -13.16 11.30 3.01
C PRO A 55 -14.29 12.27 2.64
N PRO A 56 -14.00 13.56 2.36
CA PRO A 56 -15.01 14.51 1.95
C PRO A 56 -15.67 14.09 0.65
N SER A 57 -16.98 14.33 0.52
CA SER A 57 -17.77 14.02 -0.68
C SER A 57 -17.48 14.94 -1.87
N ILE A 58 -16.92 16.12 -1.60
CA ILE A 58 -16.59 17.14 -2.60
C ILE A 58 -15.11 17.47 -2.47
N VAL A 59 -14.39 17.52 -3.60
CA VAL A 59 -12.99 17.95 -3.66
C VAL A 59 -12.96 19.47 -3.61
N ASP A 60 -12.28 20.05 -2.63
CA ASP A 60 -12.06 21.48 -2.57
C ASP A 60 -11.00 21.88 -3.60
N ALA A 61 -11.44 22.63 -4.64
CA ALA A 61 -10.55 23.13 -5.69
C ALA A 61 -9.59 24.22 -5.17
N LEU A 62 -9.84 24.76 -3.99
CA LEU A 62 -9.05 25.84 -3.37
C LEU A 62 -7.85 25.34 -2.55
N SER A 63 -7.61 24.04 -2.49
CA SER A 63 -6.53 23.45 -1.69
C SER A 63 -5.09 23.74 -2.18
N ASP A 64 -4.94 24.52 -3.27
CA ASP A 64 -3.63 24.98 -3.76
C ASP A 64 -3.14 26.28 -3.06
N GLU A 65 -3.95 26.90 -2.20
CA GLU A 65 -3.55 28.13 -1.49
C GLU A 65 -2.82 27.82 -0.18
N GLU A 66 -1.60 28.36 -0.07
CA GLU A 66 -0.73 28.22 1.09
C GLU A 66 -1.13 29.18 2.23
N ALA A 67 -2.10 28.84 3.07
CA ALA A 67 -2.48 29.63 4.24
C ALA A 67 -2.17 28.98 5.61
N ILE A 68 -1.39 27.86 5.70
CA ILE A 68 -0.92 27.29 6.98
C ILE A 68 0.53 27.66 7.20
N ASP A 69 0.91 27.82 8.45
CA ASP A 69 2.30 28.04 8.82
C ASP A 69 3.13 26.78 8.48
N ASP A 70 3.89 26.88 7.38
CA ASP A 70 4.79 25.84 6.89
C ASP A 70 6.00 25.60 7.83
N ASN A 71 5.99 26.20 9.02
CA ASN A 71 7.13 26.15 9.92
C ASN A 71 7.26 24.84 10.71
N ASP A 72 6.21 24.03 10.82
CA ASP A 72 6.27 22.75 11.55
C ASP A 72 6.41 21.55 10.60
N MET A 73 7.55 20.89 10.64
CA MET A 73 7.85 19.69 9.83
C MET A 73 7.39 18.37 10.48
N MET A 74 7.14 18.35 11.78
CA MET A 74 6.73 17.16 12.53
C MET A 74 5.40 17.38 13.24
N PRO A 75 4.34 16.63 12.97
CA PRO A 75 3.21 16.59 13.89
C PRO A 75 3.58 15.73 15.08
N SER A 76 3.70 16.32 16.24
CA SER A 76 3.75 15.58 17.51
C SER A 76 2.39 15.00 17.91
N SER A 77 1.31 15.36 17.21
CA SER A 77 -0.06 14.88 17.42
C SER A 77 -0.89 15.08 16.15
N LEU A 78 -2.00 14.34 16.00
CA LEU A 78 -3.02 14.64 14.99
C LEU A 78 -3.48 16.10 15.11
N PRO A 79 -3.64 16.84 13.99
CA PRO A 79 -4.22 18.18 14.05
C PRO A 79 -5.57 18.14 14.74
N LEU A 80 -5.83 19.11 15.61
CA LEU A 80 -7.11 19.25 16.32
C LEU A 80 -8.29 19.50 15.35
N ASP A 81 -7.98 20.03 14.18
CA ASP A 81 -8.93 20.32 13.10
C ASP A 81 -8.59 19.45 11.90
N VAL A 82 -9.13 18.23 11.90
CA VAL A 82 -9.01 17.31 10.78
C VAL A 82 -10.22 17.49 9.88
N SER A 83 -10.00 18.03 8.71
CA SER A 83 -11.06 18.27 7.76
C SER A 83 -11.61 16.97 7.14
N GLY A 84 -12.93 16.77 7.25
CA GLY A 84 -13.68 15.59 6.77
C GLY A 84 -14.87 15.34 7.69
N ARG A 85 -15.76 14.42 7.29
CA ARG A 85 -16.80 13.92 8.18
C ARG A 85 -16.23 12.86 9.10
N VAL A 86 -16.65 12.83 10.33
CA VAL A 86 -16.21 11.87 11.34
C VAL A 86 -17.39 10.95 11.65
N ALA A 87 -17.18 9.65 11.64
CA ALA A 87 -18.17 8.66 12.03
C ALA A 87 -17.70 7.88 13.26
N VAL A 88 -18.61 7.54 14.13
CA VAL A 88 -18.36 6.72 15.32
C VAL A 88 -18.96 5.33 15.11
N LEU A 89 -18.15 4.31 15.27
CA LEU A 89 -18.55 2.90 15.30
C LEU A 89 -18.67 2.48 16.77
N VAL A 90 -19.88 2.24 17.25
CA VAL A 90 -20.14 1.79 18.60
C VAL A 90 -20.22 0.25 18.63
N HIS A 91 -19.39 -0.39 19.44
CA HIS A 91 -19.40 -1.83 19.62
C HIS A 91 -20.36 -2.23 20.76
N GLY A 92 -21.55 -2.72 20.39
CA GLY A 92 -22.51 -3.23 21.37
C GLY A 92 -22.12 -4.62 21.90
N ASN A 93 -22.31 -4.84 23.21
CA ASN A 93 -22.24 -6.16 23.86
C ASN A 93 -23.50 -6.97 23.50
N ASN A 94 -23.56 -7.60 22.33
CA ASN A 94 -24.62 -8.57 22.04
C ASN A 94 -24.11 -10.01 22.17
N SER A 95 -24.30 -10.55 23.38
CA SER A 95 -24.42 -11.98 23.64
C SER A 95 -25.90 -12.36 23.50
N ASN A 96 -26.42 -12.53 22.27
CA ASN A 96 -27.52 -13.46 21.97
C ASN A 96 -27.88 -13.33 20.47
N GLY A 97 -27.76 -14.46 19.79
CA GLY A 97 -28.13 -14.52 18.39
C GLY A 97 -29.65 -14.52 18.23
N GLU A 98 -30.16 -13.53 17.51
CA GLU A 98 -31.38 -13.61 16.72
C GLU A 98 -31.25 -12.58 15.60
N GLU A 99 -31.32 -13.06 14.36
CA GLU A 99 -31.36 -12.22 13.16
C GLU A 99 -32.66 -11.41 13.14
N PRO A 100 -32.63 -10.08 12.96
CA PRO A 100 -33.82 -9.35 12.60
C PRO A 100 -34.04 -9.42 11.10
N THR A 101 -35.10 -10.09 10.71
CA THR A 101 -35.68 -10.02 9.37
C THR A 101 -36.19 -8.61 9.10
N SER A 102 -35.45 -7.77 8.42
CA SER A 102 -35.99 -6.52 7.85
C SER A 102 -36.47 -6.76 6.43
N LYS A 103 -37.79 -6.74 6.27
CA LYS A 103 -38.46 -6.57 5.00
C LYS A 103 -38.24 -5.15 4.51
N ASN A 104 -37.41 -4.95 3.51
CA ASN A 104 -37.48 -3.77 2.68
C ASN A 104 -37.45 -4.16 1.18
N THR A 105 -38.59 -3.94 0.58
CA THR A 105 -38.91 -4.08 -0.82
C THR A 105 -38.23 -2.96 -1.62
N SER A 106 -37.18 -3.32 -2.35
CA SER A 106 -36.87 -2.69 -3.62
C SER A 106 -36.46 -3.79 -4.61
N ARG A 107 -37.33 -4.04 -5.57
CA ARG A 107 -37.08 -4.94 -6.70
C ARG A 107 -35.97 -4.37 -7.59
N GLY A 108 -34.71 -4.60 -7.21
CA GLY A 108 -33.58 -4.57 -8.13
C GLY A 108 -33.61 -5.88 -8.94
N GLN A 109 -33.61 -5.78 -10.28
CA GLN A 109 -33.51 -6.93 -11.17
C GLN A 109 -32.33 -7.81 -10.77
N LYS A 110 -32.58 -9.05 -10.35
CA LYS A 110 -31.58 -10.10 -10.19
C LYS A 110 -30.88 -10.30 -11.54
N ARG A 111 -29.64 -9.83 -11.69
CA ARG A 111 -28.76 -10.31 -12.76
C ARG A 111 -28.71 -11.83 -12.67
N GLN A 112 -29.01 -12.52 -13.79
CA GLN A 112 -28.84 -13.96 -13.90
C GLN A 112 -27.36 -14.27 -13.56
N LYS A 113 -27.13 -15.03 -12.48
CA LYS A 113 -25.83 -15.68 -12.26
C LYS A 113 -25.65 -16.65 -13.41
N LEU A 114 -24.65 -16.41 -14.26
CA LEU A 114 -24.14 -17.46 -15.12
C LEU A 114 -23.77 -18.65 -14.22
N ASP A 115 -24.32 -19.81 -14.48
CA ASP A 115 -23.98 -21.07 -13.80
C ASP A 115 -22.54 -21.45 -14.17
N THR A 116 -21.58 -20.87 -13.45
CA THR A 116 -20.20 -21.36 -13.52
C THR A 116 -20.16 -22.72 -12.83
N PRO A 117 -19.65 -23.78 -13.48
CA PRO A 117 -19.58 -25.11 -12.89
C PRO A 117 -18.85 -25.07 -11.54
N GLN A 118 -19.46 -25.69 -10.54
CA GLN A 118 -18.85 -25.76 -9.21
C GLN A 118 -17.60 -26.65 -9.26
N PRO A 119 -16.49 -26.23 -8.65
CA PRO A 119 -15.25 -27.01 -8.62
C PRO A 119 -15.47 -28.35 -7.88
N LYS A 120 -14.90 -29.44 -8.40
CA LYS A 120 -14.93 -30.77 -7.80
C LYS A 120 -13.73 -30.98 -6.93
N TRP A 121 -13.84 -30.65 -5.66
CA TRP A 121 -12.77 -30.79 -4.69
C TRP A 121 -12.51 -32.26 -4.31
N ALA A 122 -11.23 -32.68 -4.32
CA ALA A 122 -10.77 -34.01 -3.96
C ALA A 122 -9.57 -33.95 -3.00
N ASN A 123 -9.29 -35.06 -2.34
CA ASN A 123 -8.10 -35.22 -1.49
C ASN A 123 -6.82 -35.46 -2.30
N ARG A 124 -6.94 -35.83 -3.57
CA ARG A 124 -5.79 -36.05 -4.45
C ARG A 124 -5.21 -34.70 -4.84
N LEU A 125 -3.94 -34.49 -4.49
CA LEU A 125 -3.20 -33.26 -4.79
C LEU A 125 -2.47 -33.42 -6.12
N ALA A 126 -3.17 -33.18 -7.21
CA ALA A 126 -2.60 -33.18 -8.54
C ALA A 126 -3.31 -32.11 -9.39
N TYR A 127 -2.53 -31.31 -10.06
CA TYR A 127 -3.04 -30.41 -11.08
C TYR A 127 -3.42 -31.20 -12.34
N SER A 128 -4.39 -30.70 -13.09
CA SER A 128 -4.77 -31.29 -14.39
C SER A 128 -3.63 -31.16 -15.39
N GLU A 129 -2.93 -30.02 -15.36
CA GLU A 129 -1.76 -29.70 -16.18
C GLU A 129 -0.82 -28.84 -15.34
N ASP A 130 0.48 -28.88 -15.57
CA ASP A 130 1.44 -28.01 -14.91
C ASP A 130 1.57 -26.68 -15.65
N ILE A 131 1.69 -25.57 -14.90
CA ILE A 131 2.06 -24.28 -15.49
C ILE A 131 3.54 -24.36 -15.89
N PRO A 132 3.90 -23.99 -17.14
CA PRO A 132 5.30 -23.95 -17.57
C PRO A 132 6.15 -23.10 -16.61
N SER A 133 7.43 -23.46 -16.48
CA SER A 133 8.36 -22.73 -15.63
C SER A 133 9.64 -22.44 -16.39
N GLU A 134 9.95 -21.15 -16.49
CA GLU A 134 11.20 -20.66 -17.05
C GLU A 134 11.97 -19.86 -15.99
N ASN A 135 13.27 -19.75 -16.17
CA ASN A 135 14.08 -18.93 -15.28
C ASN A 135 14.02 -17.47 -15.71
N VAL A 136 13.94 -16.59 -14.74
CA VAL A 136 14.17 -15.15 -14.96
C VAL A 136 15.65 -14.98 -15.35
N GLY A 137 15.91 -14.38 -16.51
CA GLY A 137 17.28 -14.09 -16.95
C GLY A 137 17.98 -13.13 -15.98
N ASN A 138 19.32 -13.16 -15.98
CA ASN A 138 20.10 -12.24 -15.18
C ASN A 138 19.91 -10.79 -15.69
N LEU A 139 19.68 -9.85 -14.78
CA LEU A 139 19.54 -8.42 -15.09
C LEU A 139 20.76 -7.88 -15.86
N LEU A 140 21.98 -8.30 -15.49
CA LEU A 140 23.21 -7.85 -16.14
C LEU A 140 23.41 -8.40 -17.55
N ASP A 141 22.77 -9.52 -17.91
CA ASP A 141 22.82 -10.03 -19.28
C ASP A 141 22.00 -9.15 -20.23
N LYS A 142 20.93 -8.51 -19.72
CA LYS A 142 20.07 -7.59 -20.47
C LYS A 142 20.60 -6.16 -20.44
N GLU A 143 21.17 -5.75 -19.32
CA GLU A 143 21.61 -4.36 -19.03
C GLU A 143 23.05 -4.34 -18.49
N PRO A 144 24.08 -4.72 -19.31
CA PRO A 144 25.47 -4.85 -18.87
C PRO A 144 26.06 -3.55 -18.28
N GLN A 145 25.57 -2.39 -18.72
CA GLN A 145 26.03 -1.08 -18.27
C GLN A 145 25.73 -0.81 -16.79
N LEU A 146 24.77 -1.51 -16.18
CA LEU A 146 24.41 -1.31 -14.78
C LEU A 146 25.57 -1.62 -13.83
N LYS A 147 26.54 -2.45 -14.24
CA LYS A 147 27.70 -2.81 -13.40
C LYS A 147 28.61 -1.61 -13.10
N ASP A 148 28.70 -0.66 -14.03
CA ASP A 148 29.60 0.48 -13.97
C ASP A 148 28.89 1.76 -13.47
N MET A 149 27.56 1.71 -13.25
CA MET A 149 26.77 2.85 -12.79
C MET A 149 26.99 3.14 -11.31
N THR A 150 27.20 4.40 -10.99
CA THR A 150 27.18 4.90 -9.62
C THR A 150 25.75 4.96 -9.07
N PRO A 151 25.55 5.06 -7.73
CA PRO A 151 24.22 5.29 -7.16
C PRO A 151 23.53 6.55 -7.73
N PHE A 152 24.28 7.59 -8.08
CA PHE A 152 23.76 8.79 -8.71
C PHE A 152 23.27 8.53 -10.15
N ASP A 153 24.03 7.75 -10.92
CA ASP A 153 23.61 7.38 -12.27
C ASP A 153 22.32 6.54 -12.23
N LEU A 154 22.21 5.65 -11.27
CA LEU A 154 21.01 4.83 -11.10
C LEU A 154 19.79 5.65 -10.73
N ILE A 155 19.87 6.60 -9.77
CA ILE A 155 18.72 7.45 -9.44
C ILE A 155 18.32 8.34 -10.61
N SER A 156 19.30 8.79 -11.42
CA SER A 156 19.07 9.60 -12.62
C SER A 156 18.30 8.85 -13.72
N ARG A 157 18.25 7.52 -13.68
CA ARG A 157 17.39 6.69 -14.55
C ARG A 157 15.91 6.78 -14.18
N TYR A 158 15.58 7.11 -12.93
CA TYR A 158 14.20 7.26 -12.45
C TYR A 158 13.72 8.72 -12.49
N PHE A 159 14.63 9.67 -12.27
CA PHE A 159 14.41 11.10 -12.44
C PHE A 159 15.26 11.61 -13.58
N ASP A 160 14.94 11.14 -14.79
CA ASP A 160 15.62 11.49 -16.01
C ASP A 160 15.28 12.91 -16.50
N ALA A 161 15.96 13.35 -17.55
CA ALA A 161 15.75 14.68 -18.12
C ALA A 161 14.30 14.89 -18.59
N GLN A 162 13.63 13.86 -19.11
CA GLN A 162 12.25 13.97 -19.58
C GLN A 162 11.27 14.25 -18.44
N LEU A 163 11.35 13.48 -17.33
CA LEU A 163 10.50 13.70 -16.16
C LEU A 163 10.74 15.06 -15.52
N LYS A 164 12.01 15.48 -15.40
CA LYS A 164 12.37 16.81 -14.89
C LYS A 164 11.86 17.93 -15.77
N THR A 165 11.97 17.79 -17.10
CA THR A 165 11.42 18.76 -18.07
C THR A 165 9.91 18.88 -17.93
N MET A 166 9.18 17.77 -17.76
CA MET A 166 7.74 17.81 -17.47
C MET A 166 7.45 18.62 -16.20
N ILE A 167 8.20 18.42 -15.12
CA ILE A 167 8.03 19.18 -13.88
C ILE A 167 8.30 20.68 -14.10
N VAL A 168 9.34 21.03 -14.88
CA VAL A 168 9.67 22.42 -15.23
C VAL A 168 8.53 23.07 -16.02
N GLU A 169 8.09 22.43 -17.10
CA GLU A 169 7.05 22.97 -18.00
C GLU A 169 5.72 23.19 -17.27
N GLU A 170 5.27 22.19 -16.50
CA GLU A 170 4.02 22.28 -15.74
C GLU A 170 4.11 23.32 -14.61
N SER A 171 5.28 23.48 -13.99
CA SER A 171 5.50 24.49 -12.96
C SER A 171 5.48 25.91 -13.52
N ILE A 172 6.14 26.15 -14.66
CA ILE A 172 6.11 27.44 -15.37
C ILE A 172 4.68 27.74 -15.85
N ARG A 173 3.97 26.75 -16.39
CA ARG A 173 2.56 26.87 -16.79
C ARG A 173 1.70 27.30 -15.60
N TYR A 174 1.83 26.61 -14.48
CA TYR A 174 1.09 26.93 -13.27
C TYR A 174 1.40 28.33 -12.74
N ALA A 175 2.66 28.77 -12.75
CA ALA A 175 3.04 30.12 -12.36
C ALA A 175 2.34 31.18 -13.24
N ARG A 176 2.28 30.94 -14.57
CA ARG A 176 1.55 31.82 -15.51
C ARG A 176 0.05 31.85 -15.24
N GLN A 177 -0.57 30.71 -14.94
CA GLN A 177 -1.98 30.61 -14.51
C GLN A 177 -2.25 31.40 -13.22
N LYS A 178 -1.23 31.58 -12.37
CA LYS A 178 -1.27 32.42 -11.16
C LYS A 178 -0.77 33.85 -11.38
N ASN A 179 -0.73 34.32 -12.65
CA ASN A 179 -0.29 35.65 -13.06
C ASN A 179 1.18 36.00 -12.74
N ASN A 180 2.03 35.02 -12.50
CA ASN A 180 3.47 35.23 -12.40
C ASN A 180 4.16 34.88 -13.72
N MET A 181 4.34 35.88 -14.59
CA MET A 181 4.97 35.72 -15.90
C MET A 181 6.49 35.67 -15.82
N ASN A 182 7.08 36.08 -14.70
CA ASN A 182 8.53 36.20 -14.52
C ASN A 182 9.12 34.97 -13.80
N PHE A 183 8.31 33.95 -13.48
CA PHE A 183 8.81 32.73 -12.88
C PHE A 183 9.55 31.92 -13.91
N GLU A 184 10.83 31.71 -13.67
CA GLU A 184 11.71 30.85 -14.44
C GLU A 184 12.10 29.65 -13.58
N LEU A 185 12.23 28.49 -14.21
CA LEU A 185 12.67 27.25 -13.58
C LEU A 185 13.45 26.45 -14.62
N ASP A 186 14.57 25.88 -14.22
CA ASP A 186 15.33 24.97 -15.05
C ASP A 186 15.51 23.59 -14.40
N VAL A 187 16.08 22.65 -15.13
CA VAL A 187 16.31 21.28 -14.65
C VAL A 187 17.32 21.26 -13.49
N GLY A 188 18.31 22.15 -13.48
CA GLY A 188 19.27 22.26 -12.38
C GLY A 188 18.62 22.72 -11.08
N ASP A 189 17.71 23.69 -11.15
CA ASP A 189 16.89 24.11 -10.02
C ASP A 189 16.05 22.95 -9.46
N VAL A 190 15.44 22.15 -10.35
CA VAL A 190 14.65 20.96 -9.95
C VAL A 190 15.55 19.94 -9.27
N ASP A 191 16.77 19.70 -9.78
CA ASP A 191 17.72 18.77 -9.15
C ASP A 191 18.08 19.20 -7.72
N ILE A 192 18.42 20.46 -7.51
CA ILE A 192 18.74 20.99 -6.17
C ILE A 192 17.51 20.92 -5.27
N PHE A 193 16.34 21.27 -5.78
CA PHE A 193 15.07 21.20 -5.05
C PHE A 193 14.77 19.78 -4.57
N LEU A 194 14.91 18.77 -5.45
CA LEU A 194 14.73 17.36 -5.10
C LEU A 194 15.78 16.88 -4.09
N CYS A 195 17.04 17.32 -4.24
CA CYS A 195 18.10 17.02 -3.25
C CYS A 195 17.78 17.55 -1.87
N ILE A 196 17.23 18.76 -1.74
CA ILE A 196 16.83 19.33 -0.45
C ILE A 196 15.65 18.56 0.15
N ILE A 197 14.68 18.15 -0.67
CA ILE A 197 13.57 17.30 -0.23
C ILE A 197 14.10 15.97 0.31
N LEU A 198 15.00 15.29 -0.40
CA LEU A 198 15.60 14.02 0.03
C LEU A 198 16.46 14.20 1.30
N LEU A 199 17.24 15.28 1.38
CA LEU A 199 18.03 15.63 2.56
C LEU A 199 17.15 15.68 3.82
N SER A 200 15.94 16.22 3.70
CA SER A 200 15.01 16.34 4.84
C SER A 200 14.60 15.00 5.44
N GLY A 201 14.75 13.90 4.71
CA GLY A 201 14.43 12.55 5.18
C GLY A 201 15.44 11.98 6.17
N TYR A 202 16.74 12.24 5.98
CA TYR A 202 17.79 11.76 6.88
C TYR A 202 18.35 12.85 7.81
N HIS A 203 18.12 14.12 7.51
CA HIS A 203 18.50 15.25 8.32
C HIS A 203 17.25 16.09 8.63
N SER A 204 16.46 15.64 9.60
CA SER A 204 15.19 16.28 9.93
C SER A 204 15.38 17.47 10.87
N LEU A 205 14.81 18.62 10.48
CA LEU A 205 14.70 19.81 11.30
C LEU A 205 13.22 20.08 11.61
N PRO A 206 12.89 20.67 12.78
CA PRO A 206 11.51 20.91 13.18
C PRO A 206 10.76 21.88 12.27
N ARG A 207 11.49 22.74 11.54
CA ARG A 207 10.93 23.69 10.56
C ARG A 207 11.78 23.75 9.31
N GLU A 208 11.18 23.73 8.13
CA GLU A 208 11.91 23.71 6.86
C GLU A 208 12.82 24.95 6.67
N ARG A 209 12.42 26.14 7.19
CA ARG A 209 13.21 27.36 7.07
C ARG A 209 14.54 27.29 7.83
N LEU A 210 14.66 26.39 8.81
CA LEU A 210 15.90 26.18 9.57
C LEU A 210 17.03 25.60 8.72
N TYR A 211 16.75 24.97 7.59
CA TYR A 211 17.79 24.50 6.66
C TYR A 211 18.70 25.63 6.14
N TRP A 212 18.25 26.88 6.23
CA TRP A 212 19.03 28.08 5.87
C TRP A 212 19.50 28.88 7.08
N ASN A 213 19.29 28.39 8.30
CA ASN A 213 19.80 29.05 9.49
C ASN A 213 21.32 28.88 9.58
N ARG A 214 21.97 29.85 10.22
CA ARG A 214 23.45 29.89 10.40
C ARG A 214 23.87 29.50 11.81
N ASP A 215 22.94 29.21 12.72
CA ASP A 215 23.24 28.76 14.07
C ASP A 215 23.90 27.38 14.01
N GLU A 216 24.92 27.14 14.82
CA GLU A 216 25.77 25.95 14.74
C GLU A 216 25.01 24.63 14.91
N ASP A 217 23.94 24.63 15.71
CA ASP A 217 23.13 23.43 16.00
C ASP A 217 22.19 23.00 14.85
N VAL A 218 21.87 23.91 13.91
CA VAL A 218 20.94 23.65 12.80
C VAL A 218 21.53 23.97 11.42
N CYS A 219 22.75 24.51 11.36
CA CYS A 219 23.37 24.94 10.12
C CYS A 219 23.66 23.77 9.18
N ILE A 220 23.13 23.86 7.95
CA ILE A 220 23.43 22.93 6.86
C ILE A 220 24.04 23.72 5.70
N PRO A 221 25.37 23.89 5.67
CA PRO A 221 26.06 24.71 4.66
C PRO A 221 25.71 24.29 3.23
N PHE A 222 25.55 22.98 2.97
CA PHE A 222 25.17 22.46 1.66
C PHE A 222 23.90 23.12 1.12
N VAL A 223 22.83 23.21 1.92
CA VAL A 223 21.56 23.80 1.47
C VAL A 223 21.71 25.27 1.15
N ALA A 224 22.32 26.03 2.08
CA ALA A 224 22.44 27.48 1.94
C ALA A 224 23.35 27.92 0.78
N THR A 225 24.34 27.08 0.40
CA THR A 225 25.26 27.38 -0.70
C THR A 225 24.69 27.07 -2.07
N HIS A 226 23.79 26.08 -2.20
CA HIS A 226 23.28 25.64 -3.50
C HIS A 226 21.95 26.31 -3.88
N MET A 227 21.10 26.65 -2.91
CA MET A 227 19.85 27.33 -3.19
C MET A 227 19.50 28.30 -2.05
N SER A 228 19.08 29.52 -2.39
CA SER A 228 18.57 30.46 -1.38
C SER A 228 17.21 29.99 -0.84
N ARG A 229 16.93 30.34 0.42
CA ARG A 229 15.62 30.03 1.03
C ARG A 229 14.45 30.55 0.19
N ASN A 230 14.54 31.79 -0.29
CA ASN A 230 13.45 32.40 -1.05
C ASN A 230 13.24 31.66 -2.38
N ARG A 231 14.31 31.21 -3.03
CA ARG A 231 14.22 30.41 -4.26
C ARG A 231 13.56 29.07 -4.02
N PHE A 232 13.94 28.36 -2.96
CA PHE A 232 13.31 27.09 -2.59
C PHE A 232 11.80 27.26 -2.33
N MET A 233 11.43 28.28 -1.56
CA MET A 233 10.01 28.57 -1.25
C MET A 233 9.23 28.98 -2.50
N GLU A 234 9.85 29.71 -3.43
CA GLU A 234 9.24 30.06 -4.69
C GLU A 234 9.01 28.83 -5.58
N ILE A 235 10.02 27.95 -5.72
CA ILE A 235 9.86 26.69 -6.44
C ILE A 235 8.77 25.84 -5.79
N LYS A 236 8.80 25.67 -4.46
CA LYS A 236 7.79 24.93 -3.71
C LYS A 236 6.38 25.48 -3.95
N LYS A 237 6.22 26.80 -4.05
CA LYS A 237 4.94 27.46 -4.36
C LYS A 237 4.45 27.08 -5.76
N TYR A 238 5.32 27.14 -6.76
CA TYR A 238 4.91 26.98 -8.17
C TYR A 238 5.10 25.59 -8.74
N VAL A 239 5.84 24.67 -8.07
CA VAL A 239 5.98 23.29 -8.57
C VAL A 239 4.63 22.66 -8.82
N HIS A 240 4.47 22.05 -10.01
CA HIS A 240 3.23 21.43 -10.47
C HIS A 240 3.52 20.26 -11.41
N LEU A 241 2.56 19.34 -11.58
CA LEU A 241 2.77 18.07 -12.28
C LEU A 241 1.76 17.86 -13.43
N ALA A 242 0.83 18.79 -13.61
CA ALA A 242 -0.19 18.71 -14.65
C ALA A 242 -0.79 20.09 -14.92
N ASP A 243 -1.40 20.25 -16.10
CA ASP A 243 -2.14 21.44 -16.48
C ASP A 243 -3.50 21.49 -15.76
N ASN A 244 -3.77 22.55 -15.02
CA ASN A 244 -5.05 22.74 -14.33
C ASN A 244 -6.23 22.98 -15.29
N ASP A 245 -5.96 23.46 -16.52
CA ASP A 245 -7.00 23.77 -17.50
C ASP A 245 -7.47 22.50 -18.25
N THR A 246 -6.70 21.42 -18.20
CA THR A 246 -7.01 20.14 -18.86
C THR A 246 -7.65 19.12 -17.93
N THR A 247 -8.51 19.56 -17.00
CA THR A 247 -9.16 18.66 -16.05
C THR A 247 -10.06 17.64 -16.76
N VAL A 248 -9.77 16.36 -16.56
CA VAL A 248 -10.64 15.27 -16.99
C VAL A 248 -11.78 15.15 -15.98
N ALA A 249 -13.02 15.30 -16.44
CA ALA A 249 -14.21 15.15 -15.58
C ALA A 249 -14.15 13.82 -14.82
N ASN A 250 -14.34 13.87 -13.48
CA ASN A 250 -14.30 12.72 -12.57
C ASN A 250 -12.93 12.08 -12.32
N ASP A 251 -11.81 12.61 -12.82
CA ASP A 251 -10.48 12.13 -12.43
C ASP A 251 -10.01 12.80 -11.13
N LYS A 252 -10.11 12.07 -10.02
CA LYS A 252 -9.68 12.54 -8.70
C LYS A 252 -8.16 12.73 -8.58
N LEU A 253 -7.38 12.19 -9.49
CA LEU A 253 -5.91 12.22 -9.48
C LEU A 253 -5.30 13.05 -10.60
N TYR A 254 -6.09 13.87 -11.29
CA TYR A 254 -5.64 14.57 -12.51
C TYR A 254 -4.31 15.30 -12.35
N LYS A 255 -4.05 15.92 -11.17
CA LYS A 255 -2.79 16.66 -10.92
C LYS A 255 -1.55 15.79 -10.77
N VAL A 256 -1.69 14.50 -10.51
CA VAL A 256 -0.57 13.60 -10.23
C VAL A 256 -0.57 12.35 -11.11
N ARG A 257 -1.60 12.15 -11.93
CA ARG A 257 -1.75 10.95 -12.77
C ARG A 257 -0.58 10.78 -13.73
N SER A 258 -0.27 11.83 -14.50
CA SER A 258 0.86 11.80 -15.47
C SER A 258 2.17 11.46 -14.77
N TYR A 259 2.43 12.05 -13.61
CA TYR A 259 3.63 11.76 -12.81
C TYR A 259 3.71 10.29 -12.37
N ILE A 260 2.61 9.70 -11.88
CA ILE A 260 2.58 8.28 -11.47
C ILE A 260 2.77 7.37 -12.68
N THR A 261 2.15 7.69 -13.83
CA THR A 261 2.33 6.94 -15.08
C THR A 261 3.79 6.95 -15.53
N GLU A 262 4.43 8.13 -15.51
CA GLU A 262 5.84 8.29 -15.86
C GLU A 262 6.76 7.53 -14.89
N LEU A 263 6.46 7.52 -13.60
CA LEU A 263 7.21 6.71 -12.63
C LEU A 263 7.06 5.22 -12.90
N ASN A 264 5.84 4.72 -13.17
CA ASN A 264 5.63 3.32 -13.50
C ASN A 264 6.42 2.88 -14.75
N THR A 265 6.47 3.74 -15.78
CA THR A 265 7.31 3.48 -16.96
C THR A 265 8.78 3.30 -16.58
N ARG A 266 9.27 4.13 -15.66
CA ARG A 266 10.66 4.06 -15.19
C ARG A 266 10.92 2.88 -14.25
N PHE A 267 9.96 2.49 -13.42
CA PHE A 267 10.08 1.27 -12.62
C PHE A 267 10.14 0.02 -13.49
N GLN A 268 9.55 0.05 -14.66
CA GLN A 268 9.49 -1.06 -15.61
C GLN A 268 10.61 -1.02 -16.67
N GLN A 269 11.50 -0.01 -16.68
CA GLN A 269 12.51 0.20 -17.71
C GLN A 269 13.47 -0.99 -17.93
N PHE A 270 13.67 -1.81 -16.92
CA PHE A 270 14.52 -3.01 -16.99
C PHE A 270 13.72 -4.30 -17.17
N GLY A 271 12.41 -4.21 -17.43
CA GLY A 271 11.49 -5.33 -17.36
C GLY A 271 11.33 -5.87 -15.92
N VAL A 272 10.60 -6.97 -15.77
CA VAL A 272 10.48 -7.65 -14.48
C VAL A 272 11.63 -8.65 -14.36
N PHE A 273 12.57 -8.40 -13.45
CA PHE A 273 13.82 -9.14 -13.31
C PHE A 273 13.92 -9.96 -12.01
N ASN A 274 12.89 -9.99 -11.18
CA ASN A 274 12.82 -10.84 -10.00
C ASN A 274 11.81 -11.97 -10.20
N LYS A 275 12.14 -13.16 -9.73
CA LYS A 275 11.28 -14.34 -9.83
C LYS A 275 10.03 -14.20 -8.97
N PHE A 276 10.19 -13.72 -7.73
CA PHE A 276 9.14 -13.64 -6.74
C PHE A 276 8.58 -12.21 -6.66
N LEU A 277 7.27 -12.11 -6.81
CA LEU A 277 6.54 -10.87 -6.83
C LEU A 277 5.47 -10.88 -5.73
N SER A 278 5.25 -9.74 -5.09
CA SER A 278 4.16 -9.58 -4.12
C SER A 278 3.25 -8.41 -4.49
N ILE A 279 1.96 -8.58 -4.21
CA ILE A 279 0.96 -7.52 -4.39
C ILE A 279 0.32 -7.25 -3.03
N ASP A 280 0.38 -5.99 -2.60
CA ASP A 280 -0.24 -5.55 -1.35
C ASP A 280 -0.58 -4.05 -1.41
N GLU A 281 -1.18 -3.53 -0.32
CA GLU A 281 -1.43 -2.13 -0.16
C GLU A 281 -0.30 -1.40 0.56
N GLU A 282 -0.02 -0.17 0.10
CA GLU A 282 0.81 0.83 0.73
C GLU A 282 -0.05 2.03 1.15
N MET A 283 0.29 2.69 2.27
CA MET A 283 -0.37 3.90 2.73
C MET A 283 0.56 5.11 2.70
N VAL A 284 0.16 6.14 1.95
CA VAL A 284 0.84 7.44 1.93
C VAL A 284 0.10 8.39 2.88
N PRO A 285 0.74 8.86 3.97
CA PRO A 285 0.05 9.66 4.99
C PRO A 285 -0.46 10.99 4.41
N TYR A 286 -1.73 11.29 4.65
CA TYR A 286 -2.35 12.55 4.28
C TYR A 286 -3.52 12.88 5.23
N TYR A 287 -3.50 14.08 5.80
CA TYR A 287 -4.48 14.52 6.80
C TYR A 287 -5.42 15.62 6.30
N GLY A 288 -5.17 16.17 5.10
CA GLY A 288 -6.02 17.19 4.48
C GLY A 288 -7.32 16.64 3.86
N HIS A 289 -8.03 17.49 3.13
CA HIS A 289 -9.25 17.16 2.40
C HIS A 289 -8.95 16.56 1.03
N HIS A 290 -9.42 15.35 0.75
CA HIS A 290 -9.43 14.78 -0.60
C HIS A 290 -10.38 13.58 -0.68
N SER A 291 -11.16 13.47 -1.76
CA SER A 291 -12.15 12.39 -1.94
C SER A 291 -11.55 10.99 -2.15
N ALA A 292 -10.25 10.89 -2.41
CA ALA A 292 -9.52 9.61 -2.49
C ALA A 292 -8.81 9.25 -1.18
N LYS A 293 -8.93 10.10 -0.13
CA LYS A 293 -8.35 9.80 1.19
C LYS A 293 -9.08 8.60 1.82
N MET A 294 -8.33 7.70 2.42
CA MET A 294 -8.83 6.48 3.04
C MET A 294 -8.40 6.38 4.51
N TYR A 295 -9.15 5.60 5.27
CA TYR A 295 -8.78 5.14 6.59
C TYR A 295 -8.61 3.62 6.56
N LEU A 296 -7.48 3.11 7.06
CA LEU A 296 -7.20 1.68 7.20
C LEU A 296 -6.87 1.35 8.66
N ARG A 297 -7.78 0.63 9.31
CA ARG A 297 -7.58 0.13 10.67
C ARG A 297 -6.41 -0.86 10.69
N GLY A 298 -5.58 -0.81 11.73
CA GLY A 298 -4.49 -1.78 11.96
C GLY A 298 -3.19 -1.52 11.19
N LYS A 299 -3.15 -0.56 10.27
CA LYS A 299 -1.89 -0.13 9.64
C LYS A 299 -1.19 0.94 10.48
N PRO A 300 0.15 1.01 10.48
CA PRO A 300 0.91 2.07 11.16
C PRO A 300 0.50 3.47 10.68
N ILE A 301 0.31 3.62 9.36
CA ILE A 301 -0.25 4.82 8.73
C ILE A 301 -1.74 4.54 8.47
N ARG A 302 -2.61 5.13 9.29
CA ARG A 302 -4.06 4.86 9.23
C ARG A 302 -4.81 5.75 8.26
N PHE A 303 -4.35 7.00 8.04
CA PHE A 303 -5.02 8.00 7.21
C PHE A 303 -4.13 8.39 6.03
N GLY A 304 -4.68 8.40 4.84
CA GLY A 304 -3.94 8.83 3.67
C GLY A 304 -4.47 8.28 2.36
N PHE A 305 -3.61 8.31 1.35
CA PHE A 305 -3.89 7.68 0.07
C PHE A 305 -3.49 6.21 0.14
N LYS A 306 -4.38 5.35 -0.35
CA LYS A 306 -4.10 3.92 -0.49
C LYS A 306 -3.56 3.66 -1.88
N LEU A 307 -2.42 3.02 -1.95
CA LEU A 307 -1.81 2.55 -3.18
C LEU A 307 -1.89 1.02 -3.25
N TRP A 308 -2.13 0.49 -4.43
CA TRP A 308 -1.89 -0.89 -4.75
C TRP A 308 -0.53 -1.00 -5.41
N VAL A 309 0.31 -1.89 -4.93
CA VAL A 309 1.72 -1.99 -5.36
C VAL A 309 2.03 -3.42 -5.76
N LEU A 310 2.68 -3.57 -6.92
CA LEU A 310 3.40 -4.76 -7.32
C LEU A 310 4.88 -4.54 -7.06
N ALA A 311 5.47 -5.32 -6.17
CA ALA A 311 6.89 -5.27 -5.84
C ALA A 311 7.54 -6.64 -5.94
N SER A 312 8.89 -6.68 -6.05
CA SER A 312 9.63 -7.92 -5.80
C SER A 312 9.56 -8.29 -4.31
N ASP A 313 9.81 -9.55 -3.98
CA ASP A 313 9.96 -10.02 -2.60
C ASP A 313 11.08 -9.30 -1.83
N SER A 314 11.99 -8.65 -2.53
CA SER A 314 13.07 -7.84 -1.97
C SER A 314 12.76 -6.34 -1.91
N GLY A 315 11.56 -5.90 -2.33
CA GLY A 315 11.09 -4.52 -2.21
C GLY A 315 11.42 -3.60 -3.41
N TYR A 316 11.66 -4.13 -4.61
CA TYR A 316 11.73 -3.31 -5.83
C TYR A 316 10.31 -3.07 -6.37
N PRO A 317 9.85 -1.81 -6.54
CA PRO A 317 8.53 -1.51 -7.09
C PRO A 317 8.51 -1.70 -8.60
N TYR A 318 7.48 -2.36 -9.14
CA TYR A 318 7.28 -2.53 -10.58
C TYR A 318 6.08 -1.73 -11.09
N ASN A 319 5.00 -1.68 -10.32
CA ASN A 319 3.79 -0.99 -10.74
C ASN A 319 3.01 -0.49 -9.52
N VAL A 320 2.47 0.73 -9.62
CA VAL A 320 1.75 1.41 -8.55
C VAL A 320 0.45 1.99 -9.08
N GLU A 321 -0.66 1.67 -8.43
CA GLU A 321 -1.98 2.24 -8.73
C GLU A 321 -2.55 2.92 -7.48
N VAL A 322 -2.90 4.22 -7.57
CA VAL A 322 -3.56 4.94 -6.47
C VAL A 322 -5.05 4.60 -6.47
N TYR A 323 -5.56 4.11 -5.35
CA TYR A 323 -6.95 3.76 -5.20
C TYR A 323 -7.84 4.99 -5.00
N CYS A 324 -8.81 5.19 -5.88
CA CYS A 324 -9.72 6.34 -5.88
C CYS A 324 -11.15 6.02 -5.39
N GLY A 325 -11.35 4.87 -4.75
CA GLY A 325 -12.69 4.40 -4.37
C GLY A 325 -13.37 3.57 -5.48
N LYS A 326 -14.64 3.27 -5.29
CA LYS A 326 -15.43 2.54 -6.30
C LYS A 326 -15.64 3.43 -7.52
N SER A 327 -15.36 2.89 -8.71
CA SER A 327 -15.68 3.58 -9.96
C SER A 327 -17.19 3.77 -10.08
N ALA A 328 -17.61 4.99 -10.44
CA ALA A 328 -19.01 5.27 -10.76
C ALA A 328 -19.45 4.64 -12.10
N ASN A 329 -18.51 4.28 -12.99
CA ASN A 329 -18.80 3.67 -14.28
C ASN A 329 -19.09 2.18 -14.14
N PRO A 330 -20.28 1.70 -14.56
CA PRO A 330 -20.63 0.27 -14.55
C PRO A 330 -19.68 -0.60 -15.38
N GLU A 331 -19.11 -0.05 -16.45
CA GLU A 331 -18.17 -0.75 -17.35
C GLU A 331 -16.85 -1.12 -16.68
N ASN A 332 -16.45 -0.38 -15.65
CA ASN A 332 -15.25 -0.64 -14.83
C ASN A 332 -15.52 -1.57 -13.62
N GLN A 333 -16.77 -2.03 -13.45
CA GLN A 333 -17.07 -3.05 -12.44
C GLN A 333 -16.81 -4.43 -13.05
N SER A 334 -15.60 -4.97 -12.81
CA SER A 334 -15.31 -6.36 -13.23
C SER A 334 -16.33 -7.32 -12.61
N GLU A 335 -16.80 -8.30 -13.37
CA GLU A 335 -17.70 -9.36 -12.88
C GLU A 335 -17.10 -10.12 -11.68
N HIS A 336 -15.80 -10.04 -11.50
CA HIS A 336 -14.99 -10.78 -10.53
C HIS A 336 -14.58 -10.00 -9.27
N GLY A 337 -14.97 -8.71 -9.16
CA GLY A 337 -14.68 -7.87 -7.97
C GLY A 337 -13.34 -7.13 -8.00
N LEU A 338 -13.17 -6.20 -7.02
CA LEU A 338 -12.05 -5.27 -6.97
C LEU A 338 -10.68 -5.96 -6.88
N GLY A 339 -10.54 -6.99 -6.04
CA GLY A 339 -9.26 -7.68 -5.88
C GLY A 339 -8.77 -8.34 -7.17
N HIS A 340 -9.68 -8.91 -7.97
CA HIS A 340 -9.34 -9.49 -9.27
C HIS A 340 -8.84 -8.41 -10.24
N ARG A 341 -9.57 -7.29 -10.37
CA ARG A 341 -9.19 -6.17 -11.23
C ARG A 341 -7.81 -5.63 -10.88
N VAL A 342 -7.56 -5.39 -9.59
CA VAL A 342 -6.29 -4.83 -9.13
C VAL A 342 -5.12 -5.76 -9.47
N VAL A 343 -5.24 -7.05 -9.18
CA VAL A 343 -4.18 -8.02 -9.49
C VAL A 343 -3.91 -8.08 -10.99
N THR A 344 -4.95 -8.15 -11.82
CA THR A 344 -4.78 -8.21 -13.29
C THR A 344 -4.17 -6.93 -13.85
N SER A 345 -4.62 -5.76 -13.39
CA SER A 345 -4.06 -4.46 -13.81
C SER A 345 -2.59 -4.31 -13.41
N LEU A 346 -2.22 -4.67 -12.18
CA LEU A 346 -0.83 -4.58 -11.74
C LEU A 346 0.10 -5.55 -12.49
N LEU A 347 -0.40 -6.69 -12.93
CA LEU A 347 0.38 -7.69 -13.67
C LEU A 347 0.51 -7.40 -15.17
N GLU A 348 -0.13 -6.37 -15.72
CA GLU A 348 0.01 -5.98 -17.13
C GLU A 348 1.46 -5.70 -17.55
N CYS A 349 2.32 -5.28 -16.62
CA CYS A 349 3.74 -5.05 -16.87
C CYS A 349 4.57 -6.34 -16.95
N VAL A 350 4.00 -7.50 -16.60
CA VAL A 350 4.70 -8.79 -16.61
C VAL A 350 4.58 -9.43 -18.00
N THR A 351 5.58 -9.23 -18.83
CA THR A 351 5.58 -9.70 -20.24
C THR A 351 5.76 -11.20 -20.40
N ASN A 352 6.51 -11.87 -19.49
CA ASN A 352 6.70 -13.32 -19.50
C ASN A 352 6.26 -13.95 -18.16
N PRO A 353 4.96 -14.23 -17.99
CA PRO A 353 4.40 -14.67 -16.71
C PRO A 353 4.95 -16.03 -16.23
N VAL A 354 5.40 -16.92 -17.12
CA VAL A 354 5.91 -18.26 -16.76
C VAL A 354 7.19 -18.21 -15.92
N CYS A 355 7.92 -17.09 -15.96
CA CYS A 355 9.13 -16.87 -15.17
C CYS A 355 8.86 -16.47 -13.72
N HIS A 356 7.63 -16.04 -13.40
CA HIS A 356 7.33 -15.37 -12.14
C HIS A 356 6.36 -16.15 -11.28
N GLU A 357 6.47 -15.92 -9.97
CA GLU A 357 5.57 -16.42 -8.94
C GLU A 357 5.02 -15.23 -8.14
N VAL A 358 3.69 -15.10 -8.08
CA VAL A 358 3.02 -13.95 -7.49
C VAL A 358 2.36 -14.32 -6.17
N TYR A 359 2.55 -13.49 -5.16
CA TYR A 359 2.03 -13.67 -3.81
C TYR A 359 1.16 -12.48 -3.40
N PHE A 360 0.01 -12.74 -2.80
CA PHE A 360 -0.92 -11.71 -2.34
C PHE A 360 -1.76 -12.17 -1.15
N ASP A 361 -2.36 -11.22 -0.43
CA ASP A 361 -3.13 -11.50 0.78
C ASP A 361 -4.57 -11.98 0.50
N ASN A 362 -5.32 -12.18 1.57
CA ASN A 362 -6.71 -12.67 1.51
C ASN A 362 -7.70 -11.65 0.95
N PHE A 363 -7.32 -10.37 0.81
CA PHE A 363 -8.15 -9.37 0.17
C PHE A 363 -8.34 -9.66 -1.31
N PHE A 364 -7.27 -10.09 -1.99
CA PHE A 364 -7.25 -10.36 -3.42
C PHE A 364 -7.70 -11.80 -3.73
N THR A 365 -7.28 -12.77 -2.92
CA THR A 365 -7.38 -14.19 -3.21
C THR A 365 -8.81 -14.68 -3.32
N SER A 366 -9.09 -15.35 -4.43
CA SER A 366 -10.32 -16.12 -4.66
C SER A 366 -10.04 -17.28 -5.61
N HIS A 367 -10.88 -18.32 -5.58
CA HIS A 367 -10.80 -19.41 -6.52
C HIS A 367 -10.86 -18.92 -7.98
N SER A 368 -11.77 -17.99 -8.29
CA SER A 368 -11.90 -17.45 -9.65
C SER A 368 -10.66 -16.70 -10.10
N LEU A 369 -10.02 -15.90 -9.24
CA LEU A 369 -8.75 -15.23 -9.56
C LEU A 369 -7.64 -16.24 -9.85
N LEU A 370 -7.44 -17.23 -8.97
CA LEU A 370 -6.39 -18.23 -9.16
C LEU A 370 -6.59 -19.06 -10.43
N SER A 371 -7.84 -19.41 -10.76
CA SER A 371 -8.17 -20.10 -12.02
C SER A 371 -7.90 -19.22 -13.25
N SER A 372 -8.25 -17.93 -13.20
CA SER A 372 -7.97 -16.98 -14.31
C SER A 372 -6.48 -16.78 -14.50
N LEU A 373 -5.71 -16.61 -13.41
CA LEU A 373 -4.26 -16.47 -13.46
C LEU A 373 -3.59 -17.73 -14.01
N ARG A 374 -4.11 -18.92 -13.65
CA ARG A 374 -3.63 -20.19 -14.20
C ARG A 374 -3.83 -20.25 -15.73
N ALA A 375 -5.00 -19.83 -16.22
CA ALA A 375 -5.27 -19.78 -17.66
C ALA A 375 -4.32 -18.81 -18.42
N MET A 376 -3.76 -17.83 -17.73
CA MET A 376 -2.75 -16.88 -18.24
C MET A 376 -1.31 -17.34 -17.98
N ASN A 377 -1.11 -18.58 -17.52
CA ASN A 377 0.19 -19.12 -17.10
C ASN A 377 0.90 -18.32 -15.99
N VAL A 378 0.15 -17.59 -15.17
CA VAL A 378 0.65 -16.89 -14.00
C VAL A 378 0.57 -17.80 -12.79
N LYS A 379 1.71 -18.09 -12.17
CA LYS A 379 1.82 -18.83 -10.91
C LYS A 379 1.45 -17.91 -9.75
N ALA A 380 0.46 -18.29 -8.94
CA ALA A 380 -0.03 -17.44 -7.86
C ALA A 380 -0.36 -18.21 -6.59
N THR A 381 -0.03 -17.61 -5.45
CA THR A 381 -0.33 -18.13 -4.11
C THR A 381 -0.81 -17.00 -3.22
N GLY A 382 -1.86 -17.23 -2.43
CA GLY A 382 -2.34 -16.24 -1.47
C GLY A 382 -3.05 -16.85 -0.28
N THR A 383 -3.05 -16.14 0.85
CA THR A 383 -3.97 -16.46 1.94
C THR A 383 -5.41 -16.25 1.46
N VAL A 384 -6.36 -17.03 1.96
CA VAL A 384 -7.72 -17.00 1.43
C VAL A 384 -8.78 -17.14 2.51
N ARG A 385 -9.88 -16.42 2.36
CA ARG A 385 -11.09 -16.65 3.17
C ARG A 385 -11.86 -17.83 2.60
N GLU A 386 -12.29 -18.77 3.46
CA GLU A 386 -12.92 -20.03 3.04
C GLU A 386 -14.17 -19.83 2.16
N ASN A 387 -14.95 -18.77 2.42
CA ASN A 387 -16.12 -18.41 1.60
C ASN A 387 -15.77 -18.02 0.15
N ARG A 388 -14.50 -17.72 -0.17
CA ARG A 388 -14.03 -17.41 -1.52
C ARG A 388 -13.48 -18.61 -2.30
N LEU A 389 -13.51 -19.82 -1.71
CA LEU A 389 -13.04 -21.07 -2.32
C LEU A 389 -14.16 -21.87 -3.00
N LYS A 390 -15.31 -21.26 -3.33
CA LYS A 390 -16.41 -21.92 -4.03
C LYS A 390 -16.78 -23.30 -3.42
N GLY A 391 -17.06 -23.32 -2.13
CA GLY A 391 -17.52 -24.52 -1.42
C GLY A 391 -16.46 -25.59 -1.20
N CYS A 392 -15.19 -25.23 -1.11
CA CYS A 392 -14.12 -26.16 -0.74
C CYS A 392 -14.38 -26.79 0.62
N PRO A 393 -14.43 -28.15 0.75
CA PRO A 393 -14.79 -28.82 2.00
C PRO A 393 -13.55 -28.96 2.92
N LEU A 394 -12.98 -27.82 3.34
CA LEU A 394 -11.95 -27.78 4.38
C LEU A 394 -12.61 -27.90 5.76
N MET A 395 -11.87 -28.52 6.68
CA MET A 395 -12.29 -28.68 8.07
C MET A 395 -12.63 -27.33 8.71
N GLU A 396 -13.73 -27.27 9.45
CA GLU A 396 -14.10 -26.07 10.19
C GLU A 396 -13.00 -25.61 11.16
N THR A 397 -12.81 -24.30 11.28
CA THR A 397 -11.77 -23.70 12.12
C THR A 397 -11.89 -24.14 13.59
N LYS A 398 -13.12 -24.32 14.11
CA LYS A 398 -13.35 -24.80 15.49
C LYS A 398 -12.85 -26.23 15.71
N VAL A 399 -12.98 -27.09 14.72
CA VAL A 399 -12.50 -28.47 14.76
C VAL A 399 -10.98 -28.52 14.57
N MET A 400 -10.46 -27.74 13.62
CA MET A 400 -9.04 -27.63 13.31
C MET A 400 -8.22 -27.18 14.53
N LYS A 401 -8.70 -26.19 15.29
CA LYS A 401 -8.02 -25.68 16.50
C LYS A 401 -7.86 -26.73 17.61
N LYS A 402 -8.66 -27.81 17.58
CA LYS A 402 -8.53 -28.94 18.54
C LYS A 402 -7.45 -29.95 18.13
N LYS A 403 -6.95 -29.86 16.92
CA LYS A 403 -5.85 -30.71 16.43
C LYS A 403 -4.52 -30.19 16.94
N GLU A 404 -3.49 -31.05 16.86
CA GLU A 404 -2.12 -30.65 17.21
C GLU A 404 -1.64 -29.46 16.39
N ARG A 405 -0.80 -28.62 16.98
CA ARG A 405 -0.15 -27.54 16.28
C ARG A 405 0.78 -28.10 15.18
N GLY A 406 0.64 -27.60 13.97
CA GLY A 406 1.29 -28.11 12.77
C GLY A 406 0.41 -29.05 11.95
N PHE A 407 -0.78 -29.46 12.45
CA PHE A 407 -1.74 -30.22 11.65
C PHE A 407 -2.20 -29.40 10.44
N TYR A 408 -2.35 -30.04 9.29
CA TYR A 408 -2.87 -29.41 8.09
C TYR A 408 -3.84 -30.33 7.35
N GLU A 409 -4.72 -29.73 6.58
CA GLU A 409 -5.62 -30.40 5.63
C GLU A 409 -5.55 -29.69 4.28
N SER A 410 -5.78 -30.43 3.22
CA SER A 410 -5.71 -29.89 1.87
C SER A 410 -6.74 -30.52 0.95
N LYS A 411 -7.18 -29.75 -0.05
CA LYS A 411 -8.09 -30.16 -1.12
C LYS A 411 -7.59 -29.59 -2.44
N CYS A 412 -7.87 -30.29 -3.52
CA CYS A 412 -7.54 -29.87 -4.88
C CYS A 412 -8.72 -30.13 -5.82
N ASP A 413 -8.98 -29.20 -6.74
CA ASP A 413 -9.97 -29.37 -7.81
C ASP A 413 -9.35 -29.59 -9.20
N GLY A 414 -8.02 -29.76 -9.26
CA GLY A 414 -7.25 -29.90 -10.49
C GLY A 414 -6.68 -28.56 -11.02
N GLN A 415 -7.19 -27.42 -10.55
CA GLN A 415 -6.68 -26.09 -10.91
C GLN A 415 -6.09 -25.33 -9.71
N VAL A 416 -6.67 -25.52 -8.54
CA VAL A 416 -6.32 -24.82 -7.30
C VAL A 416 -6.17 -25.84 -6.19
N ILE A 417 -5.07 -25.72 -5.42
CA ILE A 417 -4.88 -26.42 -4.16
C ILE A 417 -5.19 -25.44 -3.03
N ALA A 418 -6.08 -25.82 -2.13
CA ALA A 418 -6.37 -25.12 -0.89
C ALA A 418 -5.81 -25.90 0.30
N VAL A 419 -5.06 -25.21 1.16
CA VAL A 419 -4.43 -25.80 2.36
C VAL A 419 -4.84 -25.01 3.57
N LYS A 420 -5.27 -25.70 4.61
CA LYS A 420 -5.53 -25.09 5.92
C LYS A 420 -4.56 -25.69 6.94
N TRP A 421 -3.86 -24.83 7.66
CA TRP A 421 -2.82 -25.18 8.61
C TRP A 421 -3.10 -24.61 9.99
N ASN A 422 -2.89 -25.41 11.03
CA ASN A 422 -3.09 -25.06 12.42
C ASN A 422 -1.77 -24.62 13.06
N ASP A 423 -1.62 -23.32 13.30
CA ASP A 423 -0.53 -22.74 14.10
C ASP A 423 -1.14 -22.04 15.34
N ASN A 424 -0.71 -20.85 15.73
CA ASN A 424 -1.39 -20.04 16.76
C ASN A 424 -2.82 -19.70 16.34
N GLN A 425 -2.99 -19.44 15.05
CA GLN A 425 -4.29 -19.33 14.39
C GLN A 425 -4.31 -20.26 13.17
N CYS A 426 -5.52 -20.67 12.77
CA CYS A 426 -5.67 -21.42 11.53
C CYS A 426 -5.49 -20.47 10.33
N VAL A 427 -4.57 -20.81 9.45
CA VAL A 427 -4.29 -20.08 8.22
C VAL A 427 -4.73 -20.93 7.03
N SER A 428 -5.51 -20.33 6.13
CA SER A 428 -5.87 -20.97 4.85
C SER A 428 -5.12 -20.29 3.71
N VAL A 429 -4.41 -21.08 2.90
CA VAL A 429 -3.66 -20.64 1.71
C VAL A 429 -4.20 -21.36 0.50
N ALA A 430 -4.31 -20.67 -0.62
CA ALA A 430 -4.66 -21.28 -1.90
C ALA A 430 -3.61 -20.93 -2.95
N THR A 431 -3.34 -21.89 -3.83
CA THR A 431 -2.31 -21.78 -4.88
C THR A 431 -2.76 -22.49 -6.15
N ASN A 432 -2.34 -21.98 -7.31
CA ASN A 432 -2.60 -22.63 -8.61
C ASN A 432 -1.41 -23.40 -9.18
N PHE A 433 -0.26 -23.43 -8.49
CA PHE A 433 0.96 -24.11 -8.95
C PHE A 433 1.76 -24.79 -7.82
N GLY A 434 1.63 -24.27 -6.57
CA GLY A 434 2.44 -24.70 -5.45
C GLY A 434 2.14 -26.12 -4.97
N SER A 435 3.05 -26.70 -4.19
CA SER A 435 2.94 -28.04 -3.62
C SER A 435 2.89 -27.98 -2.09
N ILE A 436 2.40 -29.05 -1.47
CA ILE A 436 2.47 -29.25 -0.04
C ILE A 436 3.81 -29.86 0.37
N GLN A 437 4.35 -30.70 -0.50
CA GLN A 437 5.62 -31.37 -0.30
C GLN A 437 6.80 -30.56 -0.88
N PRO A 438 7.99 -30.62 -0.25
CA PRO A 438 8.27 -31.33 1.00
C PRO A 438 7.70 -30.59 2.21
N VAL A 439 7.12 -31.31 3.17
CA VAL A 439 6.71 -30.72 4.46
C VAL A 439 7.96 -30.37 5.25
N GLY A 440 8.16 -29.10 5.48
CA GLY A 440 9.26 -28.56 6.28
C GLY A 440 8.92 -28.52 7.77
N LYS A 441 9.78 -27.86 8.55
CA LYS A 441 9.60 -27.63 9.99
C LYS A 441 9.69 -26.14 10.29
N ALA A 442 8.75 -25.64 11.07
CA ALA A 442 8.76 -24.27 11.59
C ALA A 442 9.08 -24.28 13.09
N LYS A 443 10.05 -23.48 13.52
CA LYS A 443 10.34 -23.27 14.95
C LYS A 443 9.29 -22.33 15.55
N ARG A 444 8.67 -22.78 16.66
CA ARG A 444 7.64 -22.02 17.36
C ARG A 444 7.85 -22.10 18.87
N TRP A 445 7.65 -21.00 19.56
CA TRP A 445 7.66 -20.99 21.02
C TRP A 445 6.45 -21.75 21.58
N SER A 446 6.68 -22.66 22.52
CA SER A 446 5.64 -23.36 23.27
C SER A 446 5.59 -22.85 24.70
N ALA A 447 4.50 -22.16 25.07
CA ALA A 447 4.34 -21.63 26.41
C ALA A 447 4.24 -22.76 27.48
N SER A 448 3.66 -23.91 27.11
CA SER A 448 3.55 -25.08 28.01
C SER A 448 4.90 -25.76 28.24
N LYS A 449 5.73 -25.88 27.22
CA LYS A 449 7.06 -26.50 27.30
C LYS A 449 8.17 -25.52 27.66
N LYS A 450 7.88 -24.18 27.65
CA LYS A 450 8.83 -23.10 27.87
C LYS A 450 10.09 -23.21 26.98
N CYS A 451 9.95 -23.75 25.77
CA CYS A 451 11.03 -23.89 24.79
C CYS A 451 10.50 -23.75 23.36
N SER A 452 11.44 -23.58 22.43
CA SER A 452 11.15 -23.61 21.00
C SER A 452 10.92 -25.07 20.55
N VAL A 453 9.79 -25.32 19.89
CA VAL A 453 9.41 -26.62 19.31
C VAL A 453 9.35 -26.52 17.81
N GLU A 454 9.67 -27.61 17.12
CA GLU A 454 9.50 -27.73 15.67
C GLU A 454 8.13 -28.32 15.36
N ILE A 455 7.39 -27.67 14.47
CA ILE A 455 6.09 -28.12 14.00
C ILE A 455 6.11 -28.32 12.48
N PRO A 456 5.36 -29.30 11.93
CA PRO A 456 5.23 -29.51 10.49
C PRO A 456 4.69 -28.26 9.80
N GLN A 457 5.28 -27.87 8.67
CA GLN A 457 4.85 -26.75 7.84
C GLN A 457 4.81 -27.15 6.37
N PRO A 458 3.65 -27.14 5.71
CA PRO A 458 3.54 -27.33 4.26
C PRO A 458 4.41 -26.34 3.48
N SER A 459 5.03 -26.79 2.35
CA SER A 459 5.93 -25.93 1.56
C SER A 459 5.23 -24.66 1.07
N VAL A 460 3.99 -24.76 0.59
CA VAL A 460 3.20 -23.60 0.11
C VAL A 460 3.05 -22.49 1.16
N ILE A 461 2.96 -22.86 2.45
CA ILE A 461 2.87 -21.88 3.55
C ILE A 461 4.23 -21.27 3.84
N ARG A 462 5.29 -22.07 3.76
CA ARG A 462 6.66 -21.57 3.90
C ARG A 462 6.99 -20.58 2.79
N ASP A 463 6.68 -20.93 1.54
CA ASP A 463 6.97 -20.11 0.38
C ASP A 463 6.16 -18.83 0.37
N TYR A 464 4.87 -18.88 0.78
CA TYR A 464 4.06 -17.71 1.02
C TYR A 464 4.69 -16.75 2.07
N ASN A 465 5.08 -17.29 3.23
CA ASN A 465 5.69 -16.48 4.29
C ASN A 465 7.05 -15.88 3.87
N LEU A 466 7.75 -16.51 2.97
CA LEU A 466 9.06 -16.05 2.49
C LEU A 466 8.93 -14.91 1.48
N HIS A 467 7.92 -14.95 0.61
CA HIS A 467 7.87 -14.08 -0.57
C HIS A 467 6.73 -13.04 -0.56
N MET A 468 5.76 -13.14 0.36
CA MET A 468 4.63 -12.19 0.41
C MET A 468 5.04 -10.78 0.88
N GLY A 469 6.09 -10.64 1.69
CA GLY A 469 6.45 -9.40 2.38
C GLY A 469 7.12 -8.31 1.53
N GLY A 470 7.11 -8.39 0.19
CA GLY A 470 7.86 -7.46 -0.66
C GLY A 470 7.42 -6.02 -0.55
N VAL A 471 6.11 -5.76 -0.51
CA VAL A 471 5.56 -4.40 -0.34
C VAL A 471 5.83 -3.86 1.06
N ASP A 472 5.72 -4.69 2.11
CA ASP A 472 6.09 -4.29 3.47
C ASP A 472 7.59 -3.96 3.61
N ILE A 473 8.44 -4.67 2.84
CA ILE A 473 9.88 -4.39 2.77
C ILE A 473 10.13 -3.05 2.08
N LEU A 474 9.44 -2.76 0.97
CA LEU A 474 9.49 -1.47 0.30
C LEU A 474 9.08 -0.34 1.26
N ASP A 475 7.93 -0.49 1.92
CA ASP A 475 7.40 0.49 2.89
C ASP A 475 8.40 0.75 4.04
N ARG A 476 9.05 -0.30 4.55
CA ARG A 476 10.08 -0.17 5.59
C ARG A 476 11.30 0.62 5.11
N PHE A 477 11.77 0.38 3.88
CA PHE A 477 12.89 1.15 3.31
C PHE A 477 12.51 2.61 3.10
N MET A 478 11.31 2.87 2.57
CA MET A 478 10.81 4.23 2.40
C MET A 478 10.58 4.96 3.73
N ALA A 479 10.16 4.24 4.77
CA ALA A 479 9.95 4.83 6.09
C ALA A 479 11.26 5.29 6.75
N THR A 480 12.41 4.66 6.43
CA THR A 480 13.72 4.95 7.04
C THR A 480 14.18 6.38 6.75
N TYR A 481 13.98 6.86 5.53
CA TYR A 481 14.43 8.19 5.07
C TYR A 481 13.31 8.96 4.35
N ARG A 482 12.11 8.90 4.90
CA ARG A 482 10.95 9.57 4.32
C ARG A 482 11.17 11.09 4.30
N PRO A 483 11.03 11.75 3.13
CA PRO A 483 11.10 13.21 3.04
C PRO A 483 10.10 13.91 3.98
N MET A 484 10.57 14.95 4.69
CA MET A 484 9.82 15.62 5.75
C MET A 484 9.26 16.99 5.34
N VAL A 485 9.67 17.53 4.19
CA VAL A 485 9.15 18.81 3.67
C VAL A 485 7.65 18.67 3.36
N ARG A 486 6.85 19.54 3.96
CA ARG A 486 5.39 19.53 3.82
C ARG A 486 4.90 20.58 2.84
N SER A 487 3.74 20.35 2.25
CA SER A 487 2.99 21.33 1.48
C SER A 487 1.49 21.11 1.70
N LYS A 488 0.68 22.15 1.49
CA LYS A 488 -0.79 22.06 1.49
C LYS A 488 -1.36 21.41 0.24
N LYS A 489 -0.56 21.27 -0.82
CA LYS A 489 -1.00 20.63 -2.06
C LYS A 489 -1.38 19.19 -1.76
N TRP A 490 -2.63 18.81 -1.99
CA TRP A 490 -3.13 17.47 -1.65
C TRP A 490 -2.32 16.35 -2.30
N TRP A 491 -1.75 16.59 -3.47
CA TRP A 491 -0.94 15.65 -4.22
C TRP A 491 0.53 15.58 -3.76
N TRP A 492 0.98 16.53 -2.92
CA TRP A 492 2.35 16.60 -2.44
C TRP A 492 2.86 15.31 -1.76
N PRO A 493 2.09 14.66 -0.89
CA PRO A 493 2.52 13.38 -0.31
C PRO A 493 2.75 12.29 -1.36
N LEU A 494 1.93 12.24 -2.41
CA LEU A 494 2.12 11.30 -3.52
C LEU A 494 3.38 11.63 -4.33
N PHE A 495 3.67 12.90 -4.55
CA PHE A 495 4.88 13.36 -5.22
C PHE A 495 6.13 12.97 -4.43
N THR A 496 6.20 13.31 -3.15
CA THR A 496 7.36 12.98 -2.30
C THR A 496 7.49 11.48 -2.06
N ASN A 497 6.38 10.73 -2.02
CA ASN A 497 6.40 9.27 -1.97
C ASN A 497 7.02 8.68 -3.24
N GLY A 498 6.66 9.19 -4.41
CA GLY A 498 7.25 8.77 -5.68
C GLY A 498 8.76 9.03 -5.77
N ILE A 499 9.23 10.18 -5.26
CA ILE A 499 10.67 10.47 -5.15
C ILE A 499 11.36 9.43 -4.26
N ASN A 500 10.82 9.17 -3.09
CA ASN A 500 11.38 8.22 -2.13
C ASN A 500 11.38 6.78 -2.67
N MET A 501 10.29 6.39 -3.34
CA MET A 501 10.17 5.08 -4.01
C MET A 501 11.22 4.91 -5.11
N ALA A 502 11.50 5.95 -5.89
CA ALA A 502 12.54 5.92 -6.93
C ALA A 502 13.95 5.75 -6.32
N VAL A 503 14.23 6.36 -5.18
CA VAL A 503 15.50 6.15 -4.44
C VAL A 503 15.62 4.69 -4.00
N VAL A 504 14.56 4.12 -3.43
CA VAL A 504 14.55 2.70 -3.05
C VAL A 504 14.72 1.80 -4.27
N ALA A 505 14.06 2.10 -5.38
CA ALA A 505 14.20 1.36 -6.63
C ALA A 505 15.65 1.36 -7.14
N ALA A 506 16.29 2.54 -7.22
CA ALA A 506 17.68 2.68 -7.61
C ALA A 506 18.62 1.89 -6.68
N TRP A 507 18.40 1.99 -5.38
CA TRP A 507 19.18 1.25 -4.40
C TRP A 507 18.98 -0.27 -4.54
N ARG A 508 17.74 -0.75 -4.80
CA ARG A 508 17.49 -2.19 -5.01
C ARG A 508 18.18 -2.72 -6.26
N VAL A 509 18.20 -1.94 -7.34
CA VAL A 509 19.00 -2.29 -8.54
C VAL A 509 20.48 -2.36 -8.20
N HIS A 510 21.01 -1.37 -7.47
CA HIS A 510 22.41 -1.38 -7.05
C HIS A 510 22.75 -2.62 -6.23
N VAL A 511 21.92 -2.97 -5.24
CA VAL A 511 22.10 -4.19 -4.43
C VAL A 511 22.05 -5.45 -5.30
N GLN A 512 21.09 -5.52 -6.22
CA GLN A 512 20.96 -6.67 -7.13
C GLN A 512 22.19 -6.85 -8.01
N VAL A 513 22.73 -5.76 -8.57
CA VAL A 513 23.96 -5.76 -9.36
C VAL A 513 25.16 -6.21 -8.52
N ARG A 514 25.30 -5.68 -7.28
CA ARG A 514 26.38 -6.10 -6.38
C ARG A 514 26.31 -7.58 -6.00
N LEU A 515 25.12 -8.11 -5.75
CA LEU A 515 24.90 -9.53 -5.48
C LEU A 515 25.37 -10.43 -6.63
N TYR A 516 25.23 -9.99 -7.88
CA TYR A 516 25.73 -10.72 -9.05
C TYR A 516 27.25 -10.63 -9.19
N LEU A 517 27.85 -9.47 -8.90
CA LEU A 517 29.28 -9.24 -9.05
C LEU A 517 30.11 -9.86 -7.91
N GLU A 518 29.57 -9.83 -6.69
CA GLU A 518 30.28 -10.20 -5.46
C GLU A 518 29.39 -11.11 -4.58
N PRO A 519 29.07 -12.34 -5.04
CA PRO A 519 28.14 -13.21 -4.31
C PRO A 519 28.60 -13.62 -2.90
N TYR A 520 29.88 -13.44 -2.58
CA TYR A 520 30.48 -13.81 -1.28
C TYR A 520 30.37 -12.70 -0.20
N LEU A 521 30.10 -11.44 -0.56
CA LEU A 521 30.05 -10.32 0.38
C LEU A 521 28.72 -10.17 1.14
N VAL A 522 27.67 -10.89 0.73
CA VAL A 522 26.32 -10.73 1.29
C VAL A 522 25.96 -11.82 2.31
N ALA A 523 26.87 -12.77 2.56
CA ALA A 523 26.69 -13.84 3.56
C ALA A 523 27.11 -13.39 4.99
N GLN A 524 27.53 -12.14 5.18
CA GLN A 524 27.79 -11.50 6.47
C GLN A 524 26.71 -10.46 6.80
#